data_0f2c9a5aa4c5745ae3c30682f5e4dee2
#
_entry.id   0f2c9a5aa4c5745ae3c30682f5e4dee2
#
_cell.length_a   1.000
_cell.length_b   1.000
_cell.length_c   1.000
_cell.angle_alpha   90.00
_cell.angle_beta   90.00
_cell.angle_gamma   90.00
#
_symmetry.space_group_name_H-M   'P 1'
#
loop_
_entity.id
_entity.type
_entity.pdbx_description
1 polymer ?
#
loop_
_entity_poly.entity_id
_entity_poly.type
_entity_poly.pdbx_seq_one_letter_code
_entity_poly.pdbx_strand_id
1 'polypeptide(L)'
;MRTTSIMKKPSLKFLISIAAITVISIGVSGALTAPRYKIAANAPAYDYSKLQKEKLGRGVVAIRENQSEVAVSWRYLSSDPVNTSFNLYRDGKKVAEVPATTGTFYRDTYESKKAATYTIKPVVDGAETGHIEGSYTLPANAPTGYINIPLNPPTDGTTPAGQKYTYIPNDASIGDVNGDGEYEIILKWDPTNAHDNAHDGYTGNVFFDCYRLTGERLWRIDMGRNIRAGAHYTQFVVYDFDGDGRAEIIMKTSDGTIDGQGNIIGDASADYREPGDPTQPTGGDFAKEDPRGKPRQGDPLRNQGRILTGNEYLTVFNGLTGAAMK
;
A
#
# COMPACT_ATOMS: atom_id res chain seq x y z
N MET A 1 -10.90 66.15 -23.14
CA MET A 1 -11.46 65.33 -24.18
C MET A 1 -10.38 64.45 -24.75
N ARG A 2 -10.33 63.18 -24.39
CA ARG A 2 -9.55 62.10 -25.04
C ARG A 2 -10.42 60.87 -25.03
N THR A 3 -10.86 60.50 -26.19
CA THR A 3 -11.69 59.33 -26.51
C THR A 3 -10.85 58.07 -26.44
N THR A 4 -11.22 57.15 -25.58
CA THR A 4 -10.62 55.83 -25.49
C THR A 4 -11.32 54.85 -26.43
N SER A 5 -10.61 54.38 -27.44
CA SER A 5 -11.06 53.39 -28.42
C SER A 5 -11.02 51.99 -27.77
N ILE A 6 -12.17 51.33 -27.76
CA ILE A 6 -12.31 49.92 -27.34
C ILE A 6 -12.04 49.03 -28.56
N MET A 7 -10.91 48.27 -28.50
CA MET A 7 -10.64 47.22 -29.49
C MET A 7 -11.49 45.99 -29.20
N LYS A 8 -12.35 45.65 -30.15
CA LYS A 8 -13.09 44.37 -30.20
C LYS A 8 -12.14 43.25 -30.58
N LYS A 9 -12.10 42.18 -29.76
CA LYS A 9 -11.45 40.90 -30.12
C LYS A 9 -12.21 40.21 -31.25
N PRO A 10 -11.53 39.64 -32.28
CA PRO A 10 -12.16 38.85 -33.28
C PRO A 10 -12.54 37.45 -32.74
N SER A 11 -13.78 37.04 -32.97
CA SER A 11 -14.27 35.73 -32.74
C SER A 11 -13.80 34.78 -33.86
N LEU A 12 -12.95 33.81 -33.50
CA LEU A 12 -12.52 32.75 -34.42
C LEU A 12 -13.65 31.70 -34.53
N LYS A 13 -14.38 31.73 -35.63
CA LYS A 13 -15.34 30.66 -35.99
C LYS A 13 -14.57 29.53 -36.64
N PHE A 14 -14.49 28.37 -35.98
CA PHE A 14 -14.02 27.14 -36.59
C PHE A 14 -15.11 26.60 -37.50
N LEU A 15 -14.87 26.62 -38.80
CA LEU A 15 -15.64 25.85 -39.79
C LEU A 15 -15.06 24.41 -39.80
N ILE A 16 -15.83 23.45 -39.34
CA ILE A 16 -15.52 22.03 -39.54
C ILE A 16 -16.01 21.65 -40.93
N SER A 17 -15.08 21.54 -41.86
CA SER A 17 -15.36 20.92 -43.18
C SER A 17 -15.40 19.42 -43.00
N ILE A 18 -16.58 18.82 -43.11
CA ILE A 18 -16.75 17.37 -43.21
C ILE A 18 -16.34 16.96 -44.62
N ALA A 19 -15.12 16.50 -44.81
CA ALA A 19 -14.73 15.80 -46.02
C ALA A 19 -15.28 14.37 -45.96
N ALA A 20 -16.23 14.06 -46.80
CA ALA A 20 -16.71 12.70 -46.98
C ALA A 20 -15.58 11.85 -47.57
N ILE A 21 -14.95 11.01 -46.76
CA ILE A 21 -14.01 9.99 -47.24
C ILE A 21 -14.86 8.80 -47.70
N THR A 22 -14.95 8.62 -49.00
CA THR A 22 -15.50 7.40 -49.62
C THR A 22 -14.49 6.29 -49.36
N VAL A 23 -14.76 5.43 -48.39
CA VAL A 23 -13.96 4.23 -48.13
C VAL A 23 -14.35 3.19 -49.18
N ILE A 24 -13.47 2.98 -50.18
CA ILE A 24 -13.54 1.83 -51.06
C ILE A 24 -13.17 0.62 -50.18
N SER A 25 -14.17 -0.16 -49.80
CA SER A 25 -13.96 -1.44 -49.12
C SER A 25 -13.43 -2.47 -50.14
N ILE A 26 -12.10 -2.56 -50.22
CA ILE A 26 -11.48 -3.76 -50.81
C ILE A 26 -11.64 -4.84 -49.74
N GLY A 27 -12.53 -5.78 -50.00
CA GLY A 27 -12.77 -6.91 -49.11
C GLY A 27 -11.53 -7.82 -49.02
N VAL A 28 -10.69 -7.59 -48.06
CA VAL A 28 -9.77 -8.58 -47.52
C VAL A 28 -10.44 -9.16 -46.30
N SER A 29 -11.26 -10.18 -46.48
CA SER A 29 -11.75 -11.03 -45.37
C SER A 29 -10.62 -11.95 -44.87
N GLY A 30 -9.58 -11.34 -44.36
CA GLY A 30 -8.62 -11.99 -43.46
C GLY A 30 -9.13 -11.76 -42.05
N ALA A 31 -9.88 -12.73 -41.50
CA ALA A 31 -10.16 -12.76 -40.10
C ALA A 31 -8.82 -12.78 -39.37
N LEU A 32 -8.42 -11.66 -38.74
CA LEU A 32 -7.40 -11.64 -37.73
C LEU A 32 -7.95 -12.46 -36.56
N THR A 33 -7.81 -13.79 -36.64
CA THR A 33 -8.00 -14.63 -35.49
C THR A 33 -6.84 -14.30 -34.55
N ALA A 34 -7.12 -13.52 -33.50
CA ALA A 34 -6.22 -13.46 -32.35
C ALA A 34 -5.80 -14.89 -32.03
N PRO A 35 -4.50 -15.15 -31.72
CA PRO A 35 -4.06 -16.47 -31.36
C PRO A 35 -4.92 -16.92 -30.18
N ARG A 36 -5.90 -17.78 -30.44
CA ARG A 36 -6.59 -18.50 -29.38
C ARG A 36 -5.53 -19.41 -28.79
N TYR A 37 -5.03 -19.08 -27.62
CA TYR A 37 -4.34 -20.04 -26.80
C TYR A 37 -5.29 -21.22 -26.64
N LYS A 38 -5.02 -22.30 -27.36
CA LYS A 38 -5.66 -23.57 -27.09
C LYS A 38 -5.12 -24.00 -25.75
N ILE A 39 -5.87 -23.76 -24.69
CA ILE A 39 -5.67 -24.49 -23.44
C ILE A 39 -5.75 -25.96 -23.85
N ALA A 40 -4.67 -26.72 -23.69
CA ALA A 40 -4.63 -28.12 -24.03
C ALA A 40 -5.86 -28.78 -23.40
N ALA A 41 -6.67 -29.46 -24.22
CA ALA A 41 -7.92 -30.08 -23.78
C ALA A 41 -7.70 -31.15 -22.66
N ASN A 42 -6.46 -31.47 -22.34
CA ASN A 42 -6.01 -32.40 -21.32
C ASN A 42 -5.14 -31.76 -20.24
N ALA A 43 -5.15 -30.43 -20.07
CA ALA A 43 -4.54 -29.87 -18.86
C ALA A 43 -5.31 -30.43 -17.66
N PRO A 44 -4.65 -31.07 -16.68
CA PRO A 44 -5.34 -31.55 -15.49
C PRO A 44 -6.07 -30.34 -14.87
N ALA A 45 -7.32 -30.56 -14.46
CA ALA A 45 -8.08 -29.53 -13.75
C ALA A 45 -7.26 -29.10 -12.54
N TYR A 46 -7.04 -27.79 -12.41
CA TYR A 46 -6.34 -27.26 -11.24
C TYR A 46 -7.14 -27.58 -9.98
N ASP A 47 -6.50 -28.21 -9.02
CA ASP A 47 -7.13 -28.55 -7.74
C ASP A 47 -7.07 -27.33 -6.81
N TYR A 48 -8.13 -26.54 -6.83
CA TYR A 48 -8.24 -25.34 -5.98
C TYR A 48 -8.22 -25.64 -4.47
N SER A 49 -8.43 -26.90 -4.05
CA SER A 49 -8.33 -27.27 -2.64
C SER A 49 -6.88 -27.24 -2.11
N LYS A 50 -5.91 -27.27 -3.03
CA LYS A 50 -4.46 -27.19 -2.74
C LYS A 50 -3.91 -25.77 -2.89
N LEU A 51 -4.76 -24.81 -3.22
CA LEU A 51 -4.33 -23.41 -3.30
C LEU A 51 -3.98 -22.92 -1.91
N GLN A 52 -2.73 -22.55 -1.74
CA GLN A 52 -2.26 -21.87 -0.54
C GLN A 52 -2.86 -20.46 -0.48
N LYS A 53 -3.46 -20.11 0.62
CA LYS A 53 -4.09 -18.81 0.84
C LYS A 53 -4.30 -18.57 2.33
N GLU A 54 -4.29 -17.33 2.72
CA GLU A 54 -4.66 -16.89 4.07
C GLU A 54 -6.08 -17.37 4.44
N LYS A 55 -6.27 -17.71 5.70
CA LYS A 55 -7.58 -18.11 6.26
C LYS A 55 -8.38 -16.88 6.67
N LEU A 56 -8.62 -15.97 5.75
CA LEU A 56 -9.29 -14.72 6.03
C LEU A 56 -10.67 -14.91 6.65
N GLY A 57 -10.95 -14.14 7.69
CA GLY A 57 -12.28 -13.95 8.27
C GLY A 57 -13.18 -13.06 7.40
N ARG A 58 -14.33 -12.69 7.94
CA ARG A 58 -15.30 -11.83 7.23
C ARG A 58 -14.81 -10.40 7.03
N GLY A 59 -13.81 -9.93 7.78
CA GLY A 59 -13.30 -8.57 7.68
C GLY A 59 -14.41 -7.53 7.83
N VAL A 60 -15.22 -7.65 8.85
CA VAL A 60 -16.31 -6.71 9.11
C VAL A 60 -15.73 -5.34 9.40
N VAL A 61 -16.22 -4.33 8.70
CA VAL A 61 -15.86 -2.92 8.92
C VAL A 61 -17.12 -2.09 9.02
N ALA A 62 -17.15 -1.18 9.98
CA ALA A 62 -18.24 -0.21 10.14
C ALA A 62 -17.68 1.21 10.14
N ILE A 63 -18.17 2.04 9.21
CA ILE A 63 -17.75 3.44 9.05
C ILE A 63 -18.96 4.35 9.18
N ARG A 64 -18.85 5.38 10.00
CA ARG A 64 -19.89 6.40 10.08
C ARG A 64 -19.92 7.22 8.79
N GLU A 65 -21.00 7.16 8.02
CA GLU A 65 -21.15 7.94 6.79
C GLU A 65 -21.63 9.38 7.07
N ASN A 66 -22.49 9.55 8.07
CA ASN A 66 -23.03 10.84 8.51
C ASN A 66 -23.51 10.74 9.97
N GLN A 67 -24.30 11.72 10.43
CA GLN A 67 -24.79 11.76 11.82
C GLN A 67 -25.75 10.62 12.18
N SER A 68 -26.44 10.06 11.20
CA SER A 68 -27.51 9.06 11.42
C SER A 68 -27.23 7.70 10.77
N GLU A 69 -26.19 7.56 9.97
CA GLU A 69 -25.94 6.34 9.20
C GLU A 69 -24.53 5.80 9.40
N VAL A 70 -24.45 4.49 9.46
CA VAL A 70 -23.21 3.70 9.51
C VAL A 70 -23.23 2.70 8.35
N ALA A 71 -22.23 2.79 7.49
CA ALA A 71 -21.95 1.80 6.46
C ALA A 71 -21.24 0.60 7.07
N VAL A 72 -21.80 -0.58 6.91
CA VAL A 72 -21.21 -1.85 7.36
C VAL A 72 -20.93 -2.71 6.15
N SER A 73 -19.71 -3.21 6.02
CA SER A 73 -19.30 -4.11 4.94
C SER A 73 -18.52 -5.30 5.47
N TRP A 74 -18.51 -6.37 4.69
CA TRP A 74 -17.80 -7.62 5.02
C TRP A 74 -17.41 -8.37 3.76
N ARG A 75 -16.62 -9.46 3.89
CA ARG A 75 -16.22 -10.30 2.77
C ARG A 75 -17.23 -11.41 2.50
N TYR A 76 -17.46 -11.69 1.22
CA TYR A 76 -18.01 -12.95 0.75
C TYR A 76 -16.81 -13.88 0.52
N LEU A 77 -16.76 -15.01 1.18
CA LEU A 77 -15.63 -15.93 1.10
C LEU A 77 -15.81 -16.91 -0.07
N SER A 78 -14.72 -17.32 -0.70
CA SER A 78 -14.76 -18.31 -1.78
C SER A 78 -15.28 -19.70 -1.34
N SER A 79 -15.32 -19.94 -0.04
CA SER A 79 -15.88 -21.15 0.59
C SER A 79 -17.40 -21.06 0.85
N ASP A 80 -18.00 -19.88 0.69
CA ASP A 80 -19.43 -19.72 0.92
C ASP A 80 -20.26 -20.45 -0.14
N PRO A 81 -21.33 -21.13 0.25
CA PRO A 81 -22.35 -21.59 -0.71
C PRO A 81 -22.91 -20.44 -1.53
N VAL A 82 -23.25 -20.69 -2.81
CA VAL A 82 -23.66 -19.65 -3.81
C VAL A 82 -24.88 -18.96 -3.28
N ASN A 83 -25.63 -18.96 -2.55
CA ASN A 83 -26.78 -18.18 -2.09
C ASN A 83 -26.71 -17.82 -0.61
N THR A 84 -25.50 -17.76 -0.06
CA THR A 84 -25.32 -17.36 1.34
C THR A 84 -25.82 -15.92 1.53
N SER A 85 -26.82 -15.75 2.38
CA SER A 85 -27.26 -14.46 2.91
C SER A 85 -26.66 -14.21 4.29
N PHE A 86 -26.87 -13.02 4.85
CA PHE A 86 -26.23 -12.63 6.11
C PHE A 86 -27.20 -11.95 7.04
N ASN A 87 -27.16 -12.30 8.32
CA ASN A 87 -27.78 -11.55 9.37
C ASN A 87 -26.75 -10.61 10.01
N LEU A 88 -27.06 -9.31 9.98
CA LEU A 88 -26.27 -8.28 10.63
C LEU A 88 -26.87 -7.98 12.02
N TYR A 89 -25.98 -7.93 12.99
CA TYR A 89 -26.32 -7.59 14.37
C TYR A 89 -25.56 -6.34 14.80
N ARG A 90 -26.19 -5.50 15.61
CA ARG A 90 -25.58 -4.40 16.36
C ARG A 90 -25.82 -4.61 17.83
N ASP A 91 -24.77 -4.69 18.63
CA ASP A 91 -24.84 -4.93 20.10
C ASP A 91 -25.71 -6.15 20.45
N GLY A 92 -25.56 -7.23 19.66
CA GLY A 92 -26.32 -8.47 19.82
C GLY A 92 -27.76 -8.45 19.31
N LYS A 93 -28.29 -7.30 18.85
CA LYS A 93 -29.62 -7.19 18.26
C LYS A 93 -29.54 -7.26 16.73
N LYS A 94 -30.31 -8.16 16.10
CA LYS A 94 -30.45 -8.24 14.64
C LYS A 94 -31.00 -6.92 14.10
N VAL A 95 -30.28 -6.27 13.20
CA VAL A 95 -30.65 -5.01 12.53
C VAL A 95 -31.00 -5.18 11.07
N ALA A 96 -30.48 -6.23 10.43
CA ALA A 96 -30.78 -6.52 9.03
C ALA A 96 -30.65 -8.01 8.71
N GLU A 97 -31.36 -8.42 7.66
CA GLU A 97 -31.10 -9.60 6.87
C GLU A 97 -30.71 -9.14 5.47
N VAL A 98 -29.52 -9.50 5.04
CA VAL A 98 -28.93 -9.04 3.78
C VAL A 98 -28.92 -10.21 2.81
N PRO A 99 -29.77 -10.16 1.74
CA PRO A 99 -29.86 -11.25 0.78
C PRO A 99 -28.58 -11.42 -0.02
N ALA A 100 -28.29 -12.64 -0.46
CA ALA A 100 -27.14 -12.97 -1.31
C ALA A 100 -27.06 -12.12 -2.60
N THR A 101 -28.20 -11.62 -3.09
CA THR A 101 -28.31 -10.85 -4.35
C THR A 101 -27.94 -9.36 -4.20
N THR A 102 -27.80 -8.85 -2.97
CA THR A 102 -27.58 -7.41 -2.70
C THR A 102 -26.15 -7.06 -2.34
N GLY A 103 -25.27 -8.06 -2.28
CA GLY A 103 -23.87 -7.88 -1.87
C GLY A 103 -23.70 -7.86 -0.34
N THR A 104 -22.44 -7.68 0.07
CA THR A 104 -22.02 -7.75 1.48
C THR A 104 -21.88 -6.35 2.07
N PHE A 105 -22.98 -5.61 2.07
CA PHE A 105 -23.03 -4.21 2.49
C PHE A 105 -24.41 -3.86 3.06
N TYR A 106 -24.43 -3.06 4.14
CA TYR A 106 -25.65 -2.52 4.71
C TYR A 106 -25.46 -1.12 5.28
N ARG A 107 -26.42 -0.21 5.08
CA ARG A 107 -26.50 1.06 5.79
C ARG A 107 -27.42 0.94 6.97
N ASP A 108 -26.84 1.00 8.16
CA ASP A 108 -27.58 0.96 9.41
C ASP A 108 -27.90 2.37 9.89
N THR A 109 -29.15 2.61 10.24
CA THR A 109 -29.57 3.85 10.90
C THR A 109 -29.15 3.79 12.37
N TYR A 110 -28.12 4.60 12.72
CA TYR A 110 -27.55 4.66 14.06
C TYR A 110 -27.09 6.08 14.39
N GLU A 111 -27.96 6.84 15.05
CA GLU A 111 -27.71 8.25 15.42
C GLU A 111 -26.84 8.40 16.67
N SER A 112 -26.70 7.34 17.47
CA SER A 112 -25.92 7.39 18.71
C SER A 112 -24.44 7.59 18.42
N LYS A 113 -23.78 8.43 19.21
CA LYS A 113 -22.33 8.61 19.20
C LYS A 113 -21.60 7.64 20.12
N LYS A 114 -22.29 6.70 20.74
CA LYS A 114 -21.68 5.65 21.56
C LYS A 114 -20.97 4.64 20.66
N ALA A 115 -20.07 3.87 21.23
CA ALA A 115 -19.52 2.70 20.55
C ALA A 115 -20.62 1.69 20.25
N ALA A 116 -20.47 0.95 19.15
CA ALA A 116 -21.40 -0.11 18.75
C ALA A 116 -20.65 -1.26 18.12
N THR A 117 -20.95 -2.50 18.51
CA THR A 117 -20.32 -3.69 17.96
C THR A 117 -21.21 -4.31 16.90
N TYR A 118 -20.72 -4.37 15.66
CA TYR A 118 -21.36 -5.03 14.54
C TYR A 118 -20.82 -6.45 14.41
N THR A 119 -21.71 -7.41 14.21
CA THR A 119 -21.36 -8.82 13.99
C THR A 119 -22.16 -9.41 12.85
N ILE A 120 -21.57 -10.37 12.15
CA ILE A 120 -22.16 -11.04 10.98
C ILE A 120 -22.33 -12.53 11.30
N LYS A 121 -23.49 -13.06 10.91
CA LYS A 121 -23.76 -14.49 10.86
C LYS A 121 -24.23 -14.87 9.46
N PRO A 122 -23.56 -15.80 8.78
CA PRO A 122 -24.06 -16.35 7.53
C PRO A 122 -25.36 -17.11 7.72
N VAL A 123 -26.20 -17.08 6.69
CA VAL A 123 -27.44 -17.83 6.59
C VAL A 123 -27.38 -18.70 5.34
N VAL A 124 -27.40 -19.99 5.51
CA VAL A 124 -27.35 -20.99 4.44
C VAL A 124 -28.64 -21.80 4.50
N ASP A 125 -29.32 -21.96 3.37
CA ASP A 125 -30.61 -22.66 3.26
C ASP A 125 -31.66 -22.19 4.29
N GLY A 126 -31.65 -20.88 4.59
CA GLY A 126 -32.59 -20.25 5.52
C GLY A 126 -32.25 -20.40 7.00
N ALA A 127 -31.14 -21.02 7.35
CA ALA A 127 -30.68 -21.19 8.73
C ALA A 127 -29.36 -20.44 9.00
N GLU A 128 -29.26 -19.76 10.15
CA GLU A 128 -27.98 -19.21 10.60
C GLU A 128 -26.99 -20.33 10.89
N THR A 129 -25.71 -20.10 10.55
CA THR A 129 -24.61 -21.07 10.79
C THR A 129 -24.27 -21.24 12.29
N GLY A 130 -24.92 -20.51 13.16
CA GLY A 130 -24.84 -20.70 14.63
C GLY A 130 -23.68 -19.96 15.32
N HIS A 131 -22.68 -19.48 14.60
CA HIS A 131 -21.54 -18.73 15.17
C HIS A 131 -21.36 -17.37 14.49
N ILE A 132 -20.68 -16.46 15.20
CA ILE A 132 -20.24 -15.16 14.67
C ILE A 132 -18.99 -15.40 13.85
N GLU A 133 -19.00 -14.96 12.57
CA GLU A 133 -17.86 -15.11 11.68
C GLU A 133 -17.07 -13.82 11.45
N GLY A 134 -17.48 -12.73 12.04
CA GLY A 134 -16.77 -11.46 11.99
C GLY A 134 -17.40 -10.42 12.90
N SER A 135 -16.56 -9.53 13.39
CA SER A 135 -16.95 -8.49 14.35
C SER A 135 -16.14 -7.22 14.13
N TYR A 136 -16.77 -6.08 14.30
CA TYR A 136 -16.10 -4.78 14.32
C TYR A 136 -16.76 -3.86 15.33
N THR A 137 -15.97 -3.23 16.19
CA THR A 137 -16.47 -2.22 17.13
C THR A 137 -16.24 -0.83 16.57
N LEU A 138 -17.31 -0.19 16.10
CA LEU A 138 -17.30 1.23 15.77
C LEU A 138 -16.99 2.02 17.05
N PRO A 139 -15.93 2.81 17.10
CA PRO A 139 -15.57 3.57 18.30
C PRO A 139 -16.64 4.63 18.65
N ALA A 140 -16.71 5.00 19.93
CA ALA A 140 -17.46 6.18 20.32
C ALA A 140 -16.88 7.43 19.61
N ASN A 141 -17.78 8.29 19.14
CA ASN A 141 -17.42 9.50 18.38
C ASN A 141 -16.53 9.21 17.13
N ALA A 142 -16.73 8.04 16.49
CA ALA A 142 -16.01 7.70 15.26
C ALA A 142 -16.10 8.84 14.23
N PRO A 143 -15.01 9.15 13.53
CA PRO A 143 -15.03 10.16 12.49
C PRO A 143 -15.94 9.75 11.33
N THR A 144 -16.38 10.72 10.55
CA THR A 144 -17.22 10.50 9.38
C THR A 144 -16.39 10.22 8.16
N GLY A 145 -16.69 9.11 7.47
CA GLY A 145 -16.11 8.77 6.16
C GLY A 145 -14.79 8.00 6.18
N TYR A 146 -14.19 7.76 7.35
CA TYR A 146 -12.91 7.05 7.45
C TYR A 146 -12.71 6.35 8.80
N ILE A 147 -11.75 5.43 8.83
CA ILE A 147 -11.19 4.86 10.05
C ILE A 147 -9.88 5.60 10.34
N ASN A 148 -9.77 6.17 11.54
CA ASN A 148 -8.52 6.79 11.98
C ASN A 148 -7.63 5.73 12.63
N ILE A 149 -6.48 5.47 12.02
CA ILE A 149 -5.46 4.57 12.54
C ILE A 149 -4.31 5.42 13.05
N PRO A 150 -4.11 5.53 14.37
CA PRO A 150 -2.99 6.30 14.92
C PRO A 150 -1.67 5.63 14.57
N LEU A 151 -0.74 6.40 14.02
CA LEU A 151 0.58 5.93 13.63
C LEU A 151 1.63 6.46 14.60
N ASN A 152 2.74 5.74 14.73
CA ASN A 152 3.87 6.10 15.57
C ASN A 152 5.14 6.25 14.69
N PRO A 153 5.41 7.46 14.16
CA PRO A 153 6.53 7.67 13.24
C PRO A 153 7.88 7.34 13.90
N PRO A 154 8.89 6.96 13.11
CA PRO A 154 10.25 6.85 13.59
C PRO A 154 10.77 8.19 14.13
N THR A 155 11.82 8.13 14.97
CA THR A 155 12.47 9.33 15.49
C THR A 155 13.17 10.10 14.38
N ASP A 156 13.01 11.41 14.36
CA ASP A 156 13.72 12.32 13.47
C ASP A 156 15.23 12.11 13.53
N GLY A 157 15.89 12.34 12.42
CA GLY A 157 17.33 12.10 12.31
C GLY A 157 18.10 13.26 11.69
N THR A 158 19.42 13.04 11.64
CA THR A 158 20.37 13.93 11.00
C THR A 158 21.36 13.07 10.20
N THR A 159 21.58 13.39 8.93
CA THR A 159 22.55 12.70 8.08
C THR A 159 23.99 13.00 8.52
N PRO A 160 25.00 12.21 8.08
CA PRO A 160 26.41 12.51 8.33
C PRO A 160 26.83 13.89 7.81
N ALA A 161 26.16 14.44 6.81
CA ALA A 161 26.39 15.80 6.27
C ALA A 161 25.63 16.90 7.05
N GLY A 162 24.95 16.57 8.15
CA GLY A 162 24.24 17.54 8.97
C GLY A 162 22.84 17.90 8.51
N GLN A 163 22.30 17.28 7.47
CA GLN A 163 20.93 17.50 7.01
C GLN A 163 19.94 16.83 7.97
N LYS A 164 19.00 17.60 8.52
CA LYS A 164 17.90 17.11 9.35
C LYS A 164 16.78 16.55 8.49
N TYR A 165 16.14 15.49 8.97
CA TYR A 165 14.96 14.91 8.33
C TYR A 165 13.98 14.35 9.38
N THR A 166 12.73 14.28 8.99
CA THR A 166 11.63 13.63 9.72
C THR A 166 11.11 12.46 8.89
N TYR A 167 10.01 11.84 9.30
CA TYR A 167 9.43 10.71 8.59
C TYR A 167 8.00 10.99 8.13
N ILE A 168 7.66 10.47 6.96
CA ILE A 168 6.31 10.47 6.41
C ILE A 168 5.89 9.03 6.08
N PRO A 169 4.60 8.68 6.27
CA PRO A 169 4.07 7.42 5.76
C PRO A 169 4.11 7.42 4.23
N ASN A 170 4.47 6.28 3.66
CA ASN A 170 4.58 6.09 2.21
C ASN A 170 3.74 4.88 1.78
N ASP A 171 4.31 3.93 1.00
CA ASP A 171 3.60 2.76 0.52
C ASP A 171 3.11 1.86 1.67
N ALA A 172 1.95 1.25 1.47
CA ALA A 172 1.42 0.26 2.40
C ALA A 172 0.91 -0.97 1.65
N SER A 173 0.97 -2.12 2.31
CA SER A 173 0.34 -3.36 1.89
C SER A 173 -0.41 -3.97 3.06
N ILE A 174 -1.21 -4.99 2.81
CA ILE A 174 -2.00 -5.66 3.84
C ILE A 174 -1.76 -7.17 3.79
N GLY A 175 -1.89 -7.83 4.91
CA GLY A 175 -1.86 -9.28 5.04
C GLY A 175 -2.33 -9.70 6.44
N ASP A 176 -2.88 -10.90 6.55
CA ASP A 176 -3.17 -11.51 7.84
C ASP A 176 -1.88 -12.11 8.40
N VAL A 177 -1.12 -11.31 9.16
CA VAL A 177 0.20 -11.74 9.65
C VAL A 177 0.14 -12.59 10.91
N ASN A 178 -0.99 -12.58 11.61
CA ASN A 178 -1.16 -13.26 12.89
C ASN A 178 -2.09 -14.49 12.81
N GLY A 179 -2.79 -14.67 11.69
CA GLY A 179 -3.68 -15.80 11.43
C GLY A 179 -5.04 -15.68 12.11
N ASP A 180 -5.47 -14.46 12.49
CA ASP A 180 -6.77 -14.22 13.11
C ASP A 180 -7.90 -14.00 12.09
N GLY A 181 -7.57 -13.91 10.80
CA GLY A 181 -8.50 -13.71 9.69
C GLY A 181 -8.78 -12.26 9.34
N GLU A 182 -8.18 -11.31 10.05
CA GLU A 182 -8.22 -9.88 9.75
C GLU A 182 -6.89 -9.42 9.15
N TYR A 183 -6.87 -8.27 8.48
CA TYR A 183 -5.63 -7.74 7.91
C TYR A 183 -4.92 -6.79 8.86
N GLU A 184 -3.61 -6.97 8.96
CA GLU A 184 -2.69 -5.95 9.42
C GLU A 184 -2.19 -5.11 8.24
N ILE A 185 -1.68 -3.93 8.56
CA ILE A 185 -1.12 -2.96 7.63
C ILE A 185 0.39 -2.96 7.78
N ILE A 186 1.10 -3.31 6.70
CA ILE A 186 2.54 -3.15 6.59
C ILE A 186 2.80 -1.80 5.94
N LEU A 187 3.36 -0.86 6.70
CA LEU A 187 3.56 0.53 6.31
C LEU A 187 5.05 0.84 6.17
N LYS A 188 5.42 1.36 5.02
CA LYS A 188 6.75 1.94 4.79
C LYS A 188 6.81 3.38 5.27
N TRP A 189 7.87 3.73 6.00
CA TRP A 189 8.21 5.08 6.38
C TRP A 189 9.38 5.59 5.56
N ASP A 190 9.18 6.66 4.81
CA ASP A 190 10.26 7.35 4.12
C ASP A 190 10.76 8.54 4.94
N PRO A 191 12.08 8.75 5.03
CA PRO A 191 12.62 10.00 5.53
C PRO A 191 12.31 11.13 4.54
N THR A 192 12.03 12.33 5.05
CA THR A 192 11.67 13.49 4.22
C THR A 192 12.77 13.93 3.25
N ASN A 193 13.98 13.42 3.41
CA ASN A 193 15.11 13.59 2.51
C ASN A 193 15.35 12.38 1.60
N ALA A 194 14.34 11.52 1.39
CA ALA A 194 14.39 10.44 0.42
C ALA A 194 14.54 10.99 -1.00
N HIS A 195 15.41 10.38 -1.80
CA HIS A 195 15.60 10.74 -3.20
C HIS A 195 16.31 9.63 -3.97
N ASP A 196 16.18 9.64 -5.28
CA ASP A 196 16.70 8.62 -6.15
C ASP A 196 18.24 8.68 -6.30
N ASN A 197 18.84 7.59 -6.81
CA ASN A 197 20.29 7.51 -7.10
C ASN A 197 20.75 8.48 -8.19
N ALA A 198 19.85 9.10 -8.93
CA ALA A 198 20.18 10.21 -9.81
C ALA A 198 20.73 11.43 -9.04
N HIS A 199 20.41 11.52 -7.75
CA HIS A 199 20.73 12.66 -6.91
C HIS A 199 21.79 12.31 -5.85
N ASP A 200 22.71 13.22 -5.61
CA ASP A 200 23.72 13.11 -4.56
C ASP A 200 23.15 13.53 -3.21
N GLY A 201 23.75 13.07 -2.12
CA GLY A 201 23.37 13.34 -0.74
C GLY A 201 22.97 12.08 0.01
N TYR A 202 23.17 12.11 1.32
CA TYR A 202 22.70 11.04 2.21
C TYR A 202 21.18 11.07 2.36
N THR A 203 20.58 9.90 2.52
CA THR A 203 19.20 9.77 2.98
C THR A 203 19.15 9.24 4.42
N GLY A 204 18.04 9.46 5.12
CA GLY A 204 17.74 8.70 6.33
C GLY A 204 17.46 7.22 6.02
N ASN A 205 17.38 6.38 7.06
CA ASN A 205 16.97 4.98 6.89
C ASN A 205 15.48 4.89 6.52
N VAL A 206 15.12 3.85 5.79
CA VAL A 206 13.70 3.47 5.61
C VAL A 206 13.31 2.53 6.72
N PHE A 207 12.08 2.66 7.22
CA PHE A 207 11.52 1.71 8.17
C PHE A 207 10.27 1.05 7.62
N PHE A 208 9.99 -0.16 8.09
CA PHE A 208 8.71 -0.82 7.88
C PHE A 208 8.10 -1.13 9.24
N ASP A 209 6.84 -0.77 9.39
CA ASP A 209 6.03 -1.07 10.57
C ASP A 209 4.88 -1.99 10.21
N CYS A 210 4.49 -2.85 11.13
CA CYS A 210 3.23 -3.57 11.06
C CYS A 210 2.26 -3.01 12.09
N TYR A 211 1.06 -2.65 11.66
CA TYR A 211 0.00 -2.10 12.50
C TYR A 211 -1.27 -2.91 12.40
N ARG A 212 -1.92 -3.11 13.54
CA ARG A 212 -3.34 -3.46 13.56
C ARG A 212 -4.21 -2.26 13.19
N LEU A 213 -5.45 -2.51 12.79
CA LEU A 213 -6.43 -1.44 12.51
C LEU A 213 -6.72 -0.55 13.74
N THR A 214 -6.38 -1.01 14.94
CA THR A 214 -6.46 -0.24 16.20
C THR A 214 -5.35 0.80 16.35
N GLY A 215 -4.29 0.73 15.52
CA GLY A 215 -3.07 1.54 15.63
C GLY A 215 -1.99 0.91 16.53
N GLU A 216 -2.23 -0.29 17.08
CA GLU A 216 -1.20 -1.06 17.77
C GLU A 216 -0.10 -1.46 16.77
N ARG A 217 1.15 -1.05 17.04
CA ARG A 217 2.30 -1.46 16.25
C ARG A 217 2.84 -2.79 16.78
N LEU A 218 2.86 -3.82 15.93
CA LEU A 218 3.36 -5.15 16.29
C LEU A 218 4.89 -5.19 16.28
N TRP A 219 5.52 -4.62 15.26
CA TRP A 219 6.96 -4.57 15.10
C TRP A 219 7.40 -3.41 14.22
N ARG A 220 8.71 -3.16 14.19
CA ARG A 220 9.41 -2.23 13.29
C ARG A 220 10.67 -2.87 12.77
N ILE A 221 10.90 -2.81 11.47
CA ILE A 221 12.13 -3.19 10.78
C ILE A 221 12.86 -1.90 10.40
N ASP A 222 14.15 -1.78 10.73
CA ASP A 222 15.04 -0.72 10.23
C ASP A 222 15.86 -1.26 9.07
N MET A 223 15.67 -0.71 7.88
CA MET A 223 16.39 -1.14 6.67
C MET A 223 17.90 -0.84 6.74
N GLY A 224 18.32 -0.04 7.71
CA GLY A 224 19.71 0.30 7.91
C GLY A 224 20.25 1.32 6.89
N ARG A 225 21.51 1.68 7.11
CA ARG A 225 22.20 2.72 6.32
C ARG A 225 22.55 2.29 4.89
N ASN A 226 22.60 0.98 4.64
CA ASN A 226 23.03 0.39 3.37
C ASN A 226 21.86 0.14 2.38
N ILE A 227 20.65 0.53 2.76
CA ILE A 227 19.50 0.64 1.87
C ILE A 227 19.14 2.11 1.73
N ARG A 228 19.28 2.64 0.52
CA ARG A 228 18.97 4.04 0.23
C ARG A 228 17.46 4.28 0.24
N ALA A 229 17.01 5.39 0.79
CA ALA A 229 15.63 5.83 0.68
C ALA A 229 15.38 6.50 -0.67
N GLY A 230 14.43 5.97 -1.41
CA GLY A 230 14.01 6.46 -2.72
C GLY A 230 12.94 5.57 -3.33
N ALA A 231 12.27 6.05 -4.36
CA ALA A 231 11.08 5.41 -4.92
C ALA A 231 11.30 3.97 -5.45
N HIS A 232 12.55 3.60 -5.79
CA HIS A 232 12.84 2.36 -6.50
C HIS A 232 13.65 1.32 -5.68
N TYR A 233 13.91 1.56 -4.38
CA TYR A 233 14.88 0.70 -3.65
C TYR A 233 14.27 -0.16 -2.57
N THR A 234 13.04 0.12 -2.16
CA THR A 234 12.40 -0.48 -1.00
C THR A 234 11.01 -1.02 -1.34
N GLN A 235 10.90 -1.69 -2.49
CA GLN A 235 9.70 -2.46 -2.82
C GLN A 235 9.62 -3.68 -1.90
N PHE A 236 8.40 -4.07 -1.59
CA PHE A 236 8.11 -5.21 -0.75
C PHE A 236 6.84 -5.93 -1.22
N VAL A 237 6.72 -7.19 -0.87
CA VAL A 237 5.56 -8.03 -1.17
C VAL A 237 5.09 -8.66 0.13
N VAL A 238 3.78 -8.69 0.33
CA VAL A 238 3.14 -9.32 1.49
C VAL A 238 2.22 -10.42 0.97
N TYR A 239 2.44 -11.64 1.41
CA TYR A 239 1.65 -12.81 1.02
C TYR A 239 1.96 -13.99 1.94
N ASP A 240 1.06 -14.98 2.04
CA ASP A 240 1.31 -16.27 2.67
C ASP A 240 2.15 -17.14 1.72
N PHE A 241 3.49 -17.04 1.85
CA PHE A 241 4.41 -17.68 0.91
C PHE A 241 4.66 -19.17 1.22
N ASP A 242 4.51 -19.59 2.46
CA ASP A 242 4.72 -20.98 2.86
C ASP A 242 3.42 -21.76 3.04
N GLY A 243 2.28 -21.09 2.98
CA GLY A 243 0.95 -21.69 3.04
C GLY A 243 0.51 -22.09 4.44
N ASP A 244 1.06 -21.46 5.48
CA ASP A 244 0.70 -21.73 6.86
C ASP A 244 -0.58 -21.00 7.32
N GLY A 245 -1.07 -20.07 6.49
CA GLY A 245 -2.26 -19.27 6.72
C GLY A 245 -1.97 -17.91 7.35
N ARG A 246 -0.71 -17.50 7.36
CA ARG A 246 -0.24 -16.17 7.78
C ARG A 246 0.60 -15.55 6.67
N ALA A 247 0.57 -14.23 6.59
CA ALA A 247 1.36 -13.53 5.59
C ALA A 247 2.78 -13.26 6.08
N GLU A 248 3.77 -13.46 5.22
CA GLU A 248 5.15 -13.01 5.34
C GLU A 248 5.36 -11.73 4.56
N ILE A 249 6.52 -11.11 4.79
CA ILE A 249 7.00 -9.95 4.03
C ILE A 249 8.30 -10.32 3.34
N ILE A 250 8.39 -10.10 2.03
CA ILE A 250 9.63 -10.27 1.26
C ILE A 250 10.10 -8.91 0.77
N MET A 251 11.36 -8.60 1.01
CA MET A 251 12.00 -7.39 0.51
C MET A 251 13.52 -7.54 0.37
N LYS A 252 14.10 -6.62 -0.38
CA LYS A 252 15.55 -6.47 -0.44
C LYS A 252 16.07 -5.89 0.87
N THR A 253 17.15 -6.47 1.41
CA THR A 253 17.89 -5.98 2.58
C THR A 253 19.38 -5.90 2.28
N SER A 254 20.15 -5.39 3.22
CA SER A 254 21.61 -5.31 3.15
C SER A 254 22.21 -5.52 4.54
N ASP A 255 23.54 -5.51 4.60
CA ASP A 255 24.25 -5.50 5.88
C ASP A 255 23.79 -4.35 6.77
N GLY A 256 23.59 -4.65 8.05
CA GLY A 256 23.12 -3.66 9.02
C GLY A 256 21.61 -3.41 9.02
N THR A 257 20.79 -4.14 8.24
CA THR A 257 19.33 -4.17 8.42
C THR A 257 18.99 -4.80 9.77
N ILE A 258 18.08 -4.21 10.54
CA ILE A 258 17.64 -4.69 11.85
C ILE A 258 16.20 -5.19 11.72
N ASP A 259 15.98 -6.45 12.03
CA ASP A 259 14.66 -7.08 11.96
C ASP A 259 13.72 -6.64 13.09
N GLY A 260 12.47 -7.09 13.06
CA GLY A 260 11.43 -6.73 14.03
C GLY A 260 11.70 -7.24 15.47
N GLN A 261 12.70 -8.10 15.66
CA GLN A 261 13.15 -8.62 16.94
C GLN A 261 14.48 -8.01 17.43
N GLY A 262 15.04 -7.07 16.63
CA GLY A 262 16.30 -6.42 16.95
C GLY A 262 17.55 -7.17 16.50
N ASN A 263 17.41 -8.26 15.72
CA ASN A 263 18.55 -8.98 15.16
C ASN A 263 19.09 -8.25 13.93
N ILE A 264 20.41 -8.23 13.78
CA ILE A 264 21.08 -7.58 12.66
C ILE A 264 21.35 -8.60 11.56
N ILE A 265 20.99 -8.24 10.32
CA ILE A 265 21.28 -9.01 9.13
C ILE A 265 22.68 -8.63 8.64
N GLY A 266 23.52 -9.63 8.42
CA GLY A 266 24.89 -9.46 7.91
C GLY A 266 25.82 -8.72 8.86
N ASP A 267 26.68 -7.86 8.31
CA ASP A 267 27.69 -7.11 9.07
C ASP A 267 27.13 -5.78 9.60
N ALA A 268 27.00 -5.66 10.91
CA ALA A 268 26.52 -4.44 11.57
C ALA A 268 27.44 -3.21 11.36
N SER A 269 28.73 -3.44 11.09
CA SER A 269 29.72 -2.37 10.91
C SER A 269 29.80 -1.83 9.50
N ALA A 270 29.23 -2.55 8.52
CA ALA A 270 29.30 -2.17 7.11
C ALA A 270 28.65 -0.80 6.83
N ASP A 271 29.33 0.00 6.04
CA ASP A 271 28.80 1.27 5.52
C ASP A 271 29.20 1.40 4.05
N TYR A 272 28.26 1.19 3.15
CA TYR A 272 28.44 1.20 1.71
C TYR A 272 28.11 2.55 1.08
N ARG A 273 27.78 3.55 1.91
CA ARG A 273 27.47 4.89 1.43
C ARG A 273 28.74 5.60 0.99
N GLU A 274 28.75 6.09 -0.25
CA GLU A 274 29.87 6.87 -0.76
C GLU A 274 30.07 8.16 0.07
N PRO A 275 31.28 8.50 0.49
CA PRO A 275 31.55 9.72 1.25
C PRO A 275 31.42 10.97 0.40
N GLY A 276 31.45 10.81 -0.93
CA GLY A 276 31.46 11.89 -1.90
C GLY A 276 32.87 12.34 -2.28
N ASP A 277 33.01 12.94 -3.47
CA ASP A 277 34.28 13.46 -3.99
C ASP A 277 34.34 14.98 -3.76
N PRO A 278 35.18 15.46 -2.84
CA PRO A 278 35.28 16.88 -2.54
C PRO A 278 35.91 17.71 -3.66
N THR A 279 36.48 17.05 -4.68
CA THR A 279 37.10 17.73 -5.82
C THR A 279 36.17 17.90 -7.01
N GLN A 280 35.00 17.26 -6.96
CA GLN A 280 34.03 17.25 -8.04
C GLN A 280 32.79 18.04 -7.63
N PRO A 281 32.22 18.89 -8.51
CA PRO A 281 30.91 19.47 -8.27
C PRO A 281 29.84 18.38 -8.28
N THR A 282 28.74 18.63 -7.55
CA THR A 282 27.56 17.74 -7.56
C THR A 282 27.12 17.47 -8.99
N GLY A 283 27.01 16.18 -9.35
CA GLY A 283 26.46 15.76 -10.64
C GLY A 283 24.98 15.45 -10.46
N GLY A 284 24.11 16.10 -11.21
CA GLY A 284 22.68 15.78 -11.26
C GLY A 284 21.80 17.03 -11.39
N ASP A 285 20.53 16.85 -11.73
CA ASP A 285 19.58 17.91 -12.08
C ASP A 285 19.28 18.93 -10.98
N PHE A 286 19.84 18.74 -9.77
CA PHE A 286 19.67 19.65 -8.62
C PHE A 286 20.86 20.58 -8.40
N ALA A 287 21.98 20.40 -9.04
CA ALA A 287 23.02 21.39 -9.10
C ALA A 287 22.53 22.51 -10.04
N LYS A 288 21.77 23.47 -9.49
CA LYS A 288 21.81 24.80 -10.08
C LYS A 288 23.25 25.24 -9.95
N GLU A 289 24.01 25.00 -11.02
CA GLU A 289 25.44 25.28 -11.07
C GLU A 289 25.70 26.67 -10.47
N ASP A 290 26.57 26.73 -9.48
CA ASP A 290 27.30 27.99 -9.25
C ASP A 290 27.92 28.32 -10.61
N PRO A 291 27.68 29.52 -11.17
CA PRO A 291 28.26 29.93 -12.46
C PRO A 291 29.78 29.75 -12.57
N ARG A 292 30.43 29.48 -11.44
CA ARG A 292 31.89 29.22 -11.34
C ARG A 292 32.24 27.72 -11.32
N GLY A 293 31.24 26.80 -11.44
CA GLY A 293 31.46 25.35 -11.41
C GLY A 293 31.94 24.81 -10.06
N LYS A 294 31.73 25.55 -8.96
CA LYS A 294 32.12 25.13 -7.61
C LYS A 294 30.89 24.70 -6.80
N PRO A 295 31.02 23.63 -5.97
CA PRO A 295 29.96 23.29 -5.03
C PRO A 295 29.64 24.48 -4.13
N ARG A 296 28.35 24.72 -3.89
CA ARG A 296 27.93 25.69 -2.88
C ARG A 296 28.17 25.09 -1.49
N GLN A 297 28.42 25.96 -0.52
CA GLN A 297 28.53 25.50 0.87
C GLN A 297 27.20 24.80 1.25
N GLY A 298 27.30 23.53 1.65
CA GLY A 298 26.14 22.72 2.04
C GLY A 298 25.52 21.90 0.89
N ASP A 299 25.99 22.04 -0.35
CA ASP A 299 25.59 21.14 -1.43
C ASP A 299 26.22 19.75 -1.24
N PRO A 300 25.52 18.66 -1.59
CA PRO A 300 26.10 17.32 -1.52
C PRO A 300 27.30 17.21 -2.48
N LEU A 301 28.30 16.44 -2.09
CA LEU A 301 29.42 16.10 -2.96
C LEU A 301 28.99 15.06 -4.00
N ARG A 302 29.68 15.01 -5.14
CA ARG A 302 29.40 14.01 -6.17
C ARG A 302 29.44 12.59 -5.60
N ASN A 303 28.45 11.80 -5.90
CA ASN A 303 28.20 10.45 -5.39
C ASN A 303 27.94 10.34 -3.88
N GLN A 304 27.98 11.43 -3.14
CA GLN A 304 27.75 11.39 -1.70
C GLN A 304 26.45 10.67 -1.34
N GLY A 305 26.51 9.74 -0.40
CA GLY A 305 25.36 8.99 0.08
C GLY A 305 24.79 7.97 -0.91
N ARG A 306 25.36 7.84 -2.10
CA ARG A 306 25.00 6.76 -3.04
C ARG A 306 25.55 5.43 -2.53
N ILE A 307 24.86 4.34 -2.87
CA ILE A 307 25.29 2.97 -2.61
C ILE A 307 25.57 2.36 -3.98
N LEU A 308 26.85 2.27 -4.33
CA LEU A 308 27.31 1.82 -5.63
C LEU A 308 27.79 0.37 -5.61
N THR A 309 28.16 -0.14 -4.45
CA THR A 309 28.60 -1.50 -4.20
C THR A 309 28.10 -1.95 -2.84
N GLY A 310 28.16 -3.25 -2.55
CA GLY A 310 27.77 -3.81 -1.26
C GLY A 310 26.96 -5.07 -1.40
N ASN A 311 26.71 -5.72 -0.28
CA ASN A 311 25.89 -6.93 -0.24
C ASN A 311 24.40 -6.57 -0.28
N GLU A 312 23.65 -7.28 -1.12
CA GLU A 312 22.19 -7.22 -1.15
C GLU A 312 21.64 -8.64 -0.93
N TYR A 313 20.62 -8.73 -0.13
CA TYR A 313 19.93 -9.98 0.21
C TYR A 313 18.46 -9.89 -0.18
N LEU A 314 17.87 -11.02 -0.57
CA LEU A 314 16.43 -11.19 -0.58
C LEU A 314 16.03 -11.82 0.75
N THR A 315 15.34 -11.08 1.59
CA THR A 315 14.97 -11.53 2.93
C THR A 315 13.47 -11.72 3.05
N VAL A 316 13.08 -12.85 3.63
CA VAL A 316 11.71 -13.13 4.07
C VAL A 316 11.63 -12.85 5.55
N PHE A 317 10.62 -12.10 5.96
CA PHE A 317 10.35 -11.80 7.36
C PHE A 317 9.05 -12.48 7.79
N ASN A 318 9.07 -13.08 8.96
CA ASN A 318 7.88 -13.60 9.59
C ASN A 318 6.89 -12.46 9.88
N GLY A 319 5.67 -12.57 9.39
CA GLY A 319 4.68 -11.49 9.44
C GLY A 319 4.28 -11.11 10.86
N LEU A 320 4.16 -12.09 11.76
CA LEU A 320 3.73 -11.85 13.14
C LEU A 320 4.79 -11.12 13.96
N THR A 321 6.08 -11.41 13.74
CA THR A 321 7.17 -10.96 14.60
C THR A 321 8.11 -9.95 13.93
N GLY A 322 8.08 -9.85 12.61
CA GLY A 322 9.06 -9.11 11.84
C GLY A 322 10.47 -9.72 11.85
N ALA A 323 10.65 -10.93 12.39
CA ALA A 323 11.94 -11.61 12.43
C ALA A 323 12.36 -12.06 11.04
N ALA A 324 13.64 -11.89 10.69
CA ALA A 324 14.19 -12.44 9.46
C ALA A 324 14.17 -13.99 9.53
N MET A 325 13.58 -14.61 8.51
CA MET A 325 13.55 -16.06 8.35
C MET A 325 14.85 -16.52 7.69
N LYS A 326 15.33 -17.71 8.10
CA LYS A 326 16.58 -18.27 7.58
C LYS A 326 16.35 -18.96 6.25
#